data_d8adf1df9f6838c812496d6328b4bf4b
#
_entry.id   d8adf1df9f6838c812496d6328b4bf4b
#
_cell.length_a   1.000
_cell.length_b   1.000
_cell.length_c   1.000
_cell.angle_alpha   90.00
_cell.angle_beta   90.00
_cell.angle_gamma   90.00
#
_symmetry.space_group_name_H-M   'P 1'
#
loop_
_entity.id
_entity.type
_entity.pdbx_description
1 polymer ?
#
loop_
_entity_poly.entity_id
_entity_poly.type
_entity_poly.pdbx_seq_one_letter_code
_entity_poly.pdbx_strand_id
1 'polypeptide(L)' 'GYSVRPSERGKGYAKEALRQGLQVAKGKNIKKALVTCSTENPASRAVIVANGGVFEDVRNGVERYWIDLE' A
#
# COMPACT_ATOMS: atom_id res chain seq x y z
N GLY A 1 5.03 -6.74 3.60
CA GLY A 1 5.16 -5.31 3.54
C GLY A 1 6.37 -4.88 2.75
N TYR A 2 6.46 -3.64 2.57
CA TYR A 2 7.59 -3.02 1.92
C TYR A 2 8.18 -2.01 2.88
N SER A 3 9.41 -1.61 2.64
CA SER A 3 9.98 -0.58 3.45
C SER A 3 10.77 0.39 2.57
N VAL A 4 10.73 1.66 2.97
CA VAL A 4 11.40 2.72 2.28
C VAL A 4 12.27 3.42 3.29
N ARG A 5 13.53 3.63 2.95
CA ARG A 5 14.45 4.25 3.87
C ARG A 5 14.07 5.70 4.09
N PRO A 6 14.09 6.15 5.35
CA PRO A 6 13.68 7.52 5.64
C PRO A 6 14.48 8.56 4.86
N SER A 7 15.72 8.28 4.55
CA SER A 7 16.54 9.21 3.83
C SER A 7 16.06 9.45 2.42
N GLU A 8 15.29 8.48 1.88
CA GLU A 8 14.83 8.66 0.54
C GLU A 8 13.59 9.46 0.52
N ARG A 9 13.00 9.51 1.59
CA ARG A 9 11.88 10.20 1.83
C ARG A 9 11.05 10.55 0.83
N GLY A 10 10.97 10.18 -0.06
CA GLY A 10 10.12 10.60 -1.05
C GLY A 10 8.84 9.86 -1.00
N LYS A 11 7.75 10.58 -0.84
CA LYS A 11 6.45 9.96 -0.94
C LYS A 11 6.27 9.37 -2.32
N GLY A 12 6.82 10.02 -3.32
CA GLY A 12 6.76 9.50 -4.67
C GLY A 12 7.52 8.20 -4.81
N TYR A 13 8.61 8.07 -4.07
CA TYR A 13 9.40 6.85 -4.11
C TYR A 13 8.63 5.67 -3.51
N ALA A 14 8.00 5.88 -2.36
CA ALA A 14 7.22 4.82 -1.73
C ALA A 14 6.01 4.46 -2.58
N LYS A 15 5.35 5.45 -3.17
CA LYS A 15 4.21 5.24 -4.03
C LYS A 15 4.60 4.39 -5.24
N GLU A 16 5.76 4.67 -5.81
CA GLU A 16 6.22 3.93 -6.97
C GLU A 16 6.60 2.50 -6.60
N ALA A 17 7.23 2.30 -5.44
CA ALA A 17 7.59 0.97 -4.98
C ALA A 17 6.35 0.09 -4.80
N LEU A 18 5.30 0.65 -4.20
CA LEU A 18 4.06 -0.08 -4.03
C LEU A 18 3.42 -0.37 -5.39
N ARG A 19 3.42 0.60 -6.29
CA ARG A 19 2.84 0.42 -7.61
C ARG A 19 3.52 -0.72 -8.36
N GLN A 20 4.84 -0.81 -8.26
CA GLN A 20 5.57 -1.88 -8.92
C GLN A 20 5.23 -3.25 -8.33
N GLY A 21 5.08 -3.32 -7.01
CA GLY A 21 4.67 -4.55 -6.36
C GLY A 21 3.27 -5.00 -6.82
N LEU A 22 2.37 -4.04 -6.99
CA LEU A 22 1.03 -4.33 -7.47
C LEU A 22 1.04 -4.82 -8.91
N GLN A 23 1.94 -4.30 -9.74
CA GLN A 23 2.06 -4.78 -11.11
C GLN A 23 2.47 -6.25 -11.14
N VAL A 24 3.39 -6.65 -10.27
CA VAL A 24 3.81 -8.04 -10.17
C VAL A 24 2.63 -8.92 -9.76
N ALA A 25 1.85 -8.47 -8.77
CA ALA A 25 0.69 -9.23 -8.32
C ALA A 25 -0.34 -9.37 -9.44
N LYS A 26 -0.56 -8.30 -10.20
CA LYS A 26 -1.50 -8.34 -11.31
C LYS A 26 -1.04 -9.34 -12.37
N GLY A 27 0.25 -9.40 -12.63
CA GLY A 27 0.80 -10.36 -13.59
C GLY A 27 0.62 -11.81 -13.16
N LYS A 28 0.32 -12.04 -11.89
CA LYS A 28 0.07 -13.38 -11.37
C LYS A 28 -1.42 -13.68 -11.26
N ASN A 29 -2.26 -12.89 -11.93
CA ASN A 29 -3.70 -13.08 -11.92
C ASN A 29 -4.35 -12.84 -10.56
N ILE A 30 -3.73 -12.03 -9.73
CA ILE A 30 -4.31 -11.64 -8.46
C ILE A 30 -5.20 -10.45 -8.74
N LYS A 31 -6.47 -10.55 -8.37
CA LYS A 31 -7.43 -9.50 -8.71
C LYS A 31 -7.54 -8.41 -7.66
N LYS A 32 -7.21 -8.72 -6.42
CA LYS A 32 -7.23 -7.75 -5.33
C LYS A 32 -6.07 -8.02 -4.41
N ALA A 33 -5.51 -6.97 -3.87
CA ALA A 33 -4.41 -7.08 -2.92
C ALA A 33 -4.82 -6.46 -1.59
N LEU A 34 -4.54 -7.15 -0.50
CA LEU A 34 -4.76 -6.60 0.83
C LEU A 34 -3.47 -5.96 1.28
N VAL A 35 -3.51 -4.67 1.57
CA VAL A 35 -2.33 -3.92 1.99
C VAL A 35 -2.63 -3.33 3.36
N THR A 36 -1.65 -3.41 4.25
CA THR A 36 -1.85 -2.95 5.62
C THR A 36 -0.84 -1.88 5.98
N CYS A 37 -1.21 -1.03 6.92
CA CYS A 37 -0.29 -0.05 7.48
C CYS A 37 -0.69 0.25 8.92
N SER A 38 0.29 0.73 9.69
CA SER A 38 0.02 1.11 11.06
C SER A 38 -0.88 2.34 11.12
N THR A 39 -1.79 2.36 12.10
CA THR A 39 -2.63 3.54 12.30
C THR A 39 -1.81 4.77 12.66
N GLU A 40 -0.56 4.56 13.08
CA GLU A 40 0.32 5.67 13.45
C GLU A 40 1.20 6.12 12.29
N ASN A 41 0.94 5.63 11.11
CA ASN A 41 1.76 5.97 9.95
C ASN A 41 0.90 6.55 8.82
N PRO A 42 0.53 7.82 8.93
CA PRO A 42 -0.31 8.44 7.90
C PRO A 42 0.36 8.53 6.53
N ALA A 43 1.69 8.54 6.50
CA ALA A 43 2.39 8.59 5.21
C ALA A 43 2.16 7.30 4.42
N SER A 44 2.20 6.15 5.10
CA SER A 44 1.92 4.88 4.44
C SER A 44 0.47 4.82 3.97
N ARG A 45 -0.45 5.33 4.78
CA ARG A 45 -1.85 5.37 4.37
C ARG A 45 -2.01 6.19 3.09
N ALA A 46 -1.36 7.34 3.02
CA ALA A 46 -1.47 8.19 1.85
C ALA A 46 -0.96 7.48 0.60
N VAL A 47 0.13 6.72 0.72
CA VAL A 47 0.68 5.95 -0.40
C VAL A 47 -0.32 4.89 -0.86
N ILE A 48 -0.93 4.18 0.08
CA ILE A 48 -1.89 3.13 -0.25
C ILE A 48 -3.11 3.71 -0.95
N VAL A 49 -3.65 4.80 -0.41
CA VAL A 49 -4.82 5.43 -1.01
C VAL A 49 -4.49 5.99 -2.39
N ALA A 50 -3.29 6.53 -2.55
CA ALA A 50 -2.86 7.06 -3.84
C ALA A 50 -2.77 5.96 -4.91
N ASN A 51 -2.63 4.70 -4.47
CA ASN A 51 -2.60 3.57 -5.39
C ASN A 51 -3.97 2.89 -5.49
N GLY A 52 -5.02 3.55 -5.04
CA GLY A 52 -6.36 3.02 -5.19
C GLY A 52 -6.86 2.20 -4.02
N GLY A 53 -6.20 2.31 -2.86
CA GLY A 53 -6.61 1.54 -1.70
C GLY A 53 -7.94 1.99 -1.15
N VAL A 54 -8.79 1.01 -0.78
CA VAL A 54 -10.08 1.27 -0.18
C VAL A 54 -10.05 0.70 1.23
N PHE A 55 -10.40 1.52 2.20
CA PHE A 55 -10.35 1.14 3.60
C PHE A 55 -11.27 -0.03 3.90
N GLU A 56 -10.75 -1.03 4.58
CA GLU A 56 -11.55 -2.19 4.98
C GLU A 56 -11.89 -2.09 6.46
N ASP A 57 -10.89 -2.13 7.33
CA ASP A 57 -11.11 -2.07 8.76
C ASP A 57 -9.79 -1.82 9.49
N VAL A 58 -9.86 -1.76 10.80
CA VAL A 58 -8.67 -1.64 11.65
C VAL A 58 -8.68 -2.81 12.61
N ARG A 59 -7.55 -3.51 12.72
CA ARG A 59 -7.40 -4.60 13.67
C ARG A 59 -6.06 -4.49 14.37
N ASN A 60 -6.08 -4.47 15.69
CA ASN A 60 -4.85 -4.42 16.48
C ASN A 60 -3.92 -3.29 16.08
N GLY A 61 -4.49 -2.11 15.82
CA GLY A 61 -3.68 -0.94 15.46
C GLY A 61 -3.17 -0.96 14.02
N VAL A 62 -3.72 -1.83 13.20
CA VAL A 62 -3.33 -1.95 11.81
C VAL A 62 -4.53 -1.67 10.91
N GLU A 63 -4.39 -0.73 10.00
CA GLU A 63 -5.41 -0.43 9.01
C GLU A 63 -5.25 -1.35 7.82
N ARG A 64 -6.34 -1.86 7.31
CA ARG A 64 -6.33 -2.79 6.18
C ARG A 64 -7.04 -2.15 5.01
N TYR A 65 -6.45 -2.25 3.83
CA TYR A 65 -6.98 -1.65 2.61
C TYR A 65 -6.97 -2.68 1.49
N TRP A 66 -7.99 -2.61 0.65
CA TRP A 66 -8.04 -3.43 -0.55
C TRP A 66 -7.70 -2.59 -1.76
N ILE A 67 -6.86 -3.11 -2.63
CA ILE A 67 -6.54 -2.45 -3.89
C ILE A 67 -7.00 -3.37 -5.01
N ASP A 68 -7.85 -2.84 -5.88
CA ASP A 68 -8.36 -3.59 -7.01
C ASP A 68 -7.32 -3.56 -8.12
N LEU A 69 -6.94 -4.72 -8.60
CA LEU A 69 -5.90 -4.86 -9.62
C LEU A 69 -6.46 -5.10 -11.01
N GLU A 70 -7.76 -5.11 -11.14
CA GLU A 70 -8.36 -5.28 -12.47
C GLU A 70 -8.62 -3.93 -13.15
#